data_d8afa1190f97697971b6da68cdcace68
#
_entry.id   d8afa1190f97697971b6da68cdcace68
#
_cell.length_a   1.000
_cell.length_b   1.000
_cell.length_c   1.000
_cell.angle_alpha   90.00
_cell.angle_beta   90.00
_cell.angle_gamma   90.00
#
_symmetry.space_group_name_H-M   'P 1'
#
loop_
_entity.id
_entity.type
_entity.pdbx_description
1 polymer ?
#
loop_
_entity_poly.entity_id
_entity_poly.type
_entity_poly.pdbx_seq_one_letter_code
_entity_poly.pdbx_strand_id
1 'polypeptide(L)'
;SIATDIDGKLIAGREIRMRAVLIDWAFENGEWKEREIAPQQCTIKSASEAATCRFETKEGGRYRVTASVIDDRERRNESQMTLWVAGGKSEPQRDVAQEKVEMVPDRQEYESGQTAQILVQAPFFPAEGIVTLQRSGLVSTERFTINSASHTLKIPLNEAYVPNIHVQVDLVGAAARTDDAGNIKANLPKRPAFASGELNLMVPPLKRKLTVTATPRDKALEPGGETTVDVDLRDAAGKPVAGAEVAVVVVDESVLALSNYKLADPLATFYYQRGGDVSNHHLRQNVVLARPESLIAQLQDKVSPGRELFGVIARDSLAMAPPAPMATLREEAKAMILSSN
;
A
#
# COMPACT_ATOMS: atom_id res chain seq x y z
N SER A 1 -18.40 15.12 -9.78
CA SER A 1 -19.27 13.94 -9.59
C SER A 1 -19.85 13.49 -10.94
N ILE A 2 -20.05 12.19 -11.10
CA ILE A 2 -20.72 11.56 -12.25
C ILE A 2 -21.83 10.64 -11.71
N ALA A 3 -22.83 10.33 -12.52
CA ALA A 3 -23.82 9.28 -12.24
C ALA A 3 -23.64 8.14 -13.25
N THR A 4 -23.63 6.91 -12.75
CA THR A 4 -23.53 5.68 -13.57
C THR A 4 -24.64 4.72 -13.21
N ASP A 5 -24.98 3.81 -14.13
CA ASP A 5 -25.73 2.62 -13.81
C ASP A 5 -24.86 1.56 -13.12
N ILE A 6 -25.43 0.40 -12.84
CA ILE A 6 -24.77 -0.72 -12.16
C ILE A 6 -23.61 -1.30 -13.00
N ASP A 7 -23.66 -1.13 -14.32
CA ASP A 7 -22.64 -1.59 -15.26
C ASP A 7 -21.54 -0.53 -15.51
N GLY A 8 -21.61 0.61 -14.81
CA GLY A 8 -20.64 1.72 -14.92
C GLY A 8 -20.89 2.65 -16.11
N LYS A 9 -21.99 2.51 -16.85
CA LYS A 9 -22.34 3.38 -17.96
C LYS A 9 -22.87 4.72 -17.45
N LEU A 10 -22.37 5.83 -18.02
CA LEU A 10 -22.75 7.18 -17.63
C LEU A 10 -24.24 7.43 -17.90
N ILE A 11 -24.93 8.00 -16.91
CA ILE A 11 -26.31 8.45 -17.00
C ILE A 11 -26.31 9.98 -16.94
N ALA A 12 -26.74 10.62 -18.01
CA ALA A 12 -26.86 12.08 -18.07
C ALA A 12 -28.25 12.55 -17.58
N GLY A 13 -28.32 13.81 -17.13
CA GLY A 13 -29.57 14.47 -16.75
C GLY A 13 -30.08 14.15 -15.34
N ARG A 14 -29.41 13.29 -14.58
CA ARG A 14 -29.79 13.00 -13.19
C ARG A 14 -29.40 14.12 -12.25
N GLU A 15 -30.30 14.49 -11.35
CA GLU A 15 -30.01 15.45 -10.28
C GLU A 15 -29.11 14.79 -9.24
N ILE A 16 -27.93 15.39 -9.01
CA ILE A 16 -26.98 14.99 -7.96
C ILE A 16 -26.98 16.10 -6.92
N ARG A 17 -27.36 15.78 -5.70
CA ARG A 17 -27.30 16.70 -4.55
C ARG A 17 -26.02 16.44 -3.80
N MET A 18 -25.18 17.47 -3.70
CA MET A 18 -23.95 17.41 -2.93
C MET A 18 -24.07 18.28 -1.67
N ARG A 19 -23.63 17.71 -0.56
CA ARG A 19 -23.61 18.37 0.74
C ARG A 19 -22.19 18.31 1.32
N ALA A 20 -21.65 19.45 1.70
CA ALA A 20 -20.37 19.54 2.40
C ALA A 20 -20.61 20.03 3.82
N VAL A 21 -19.98 19.40 4.80
CA VAL A 21 -20.06 19.79 6.23
C VAL A 21 -18.66 19.75 6.84
N LEU A 22 -18.36 20.71 7.69
CA LEU A 22 -17.19 20.65 8.55
C LEU A 22 -17.51 19.75 9.75
N ILE A 23 -16.63 18.82 10.03
CA ILE A 23 -16.76 17.88 11.14
C ILE A 23 -15.98 18.40 12.34
N ASP A 24 -16.68 18.61 13.42
CA ASP A 24 -16.14 18.96 14.74
C ASP A 24 -16.45 17.86 15.76
N TRP A 25 -15.73 17.82 16.83
CA TRP A 25 -15.95 16.87 17.92
C TRP A 25 -16.26 17.61 19.20
N ALA A 26 -17.40 17.33 19.79
CA ALA A 26 -17.82 17.86 21.06
C ALA A 26 -17.87 16.74 22.12
N PHE A 27 -17.39 17.03 23.32
CA PHE A 27 -17.53 16.15 24.48
C PHE A 27 -18.86 16.42 25.17
N GLU A 28 -19.82 15.51 25.00
CA GLU A 28 -21.17 15.62 25.56
C GLU A 28 -21.55 14.35 26.33
N ASN A 29 -22.04 14.52 27.57
CA ASN A 29 -22.50 13.41 28.42
C ASN A 29 -21.45 12.29 28.66
N GLY A 30 -20.15 12.63 28.71
CA GLY A 30 -19.09 11.67 28.95
C GLY A 30 -18.57 10.96 27.68
N GLU A 31 -19.07 11.31 26.50
CA GLU A 31 -18.67 10.73 25.23
C GLU A 31 -18.28 11.81 24.21
N TRP A 32 -17.33 11.51 23.35
CA TRP A 32 -17.01 12.34 22.19
C TRP A 32 -18.02 12.08 21.07
N LYS A 33 -18.76 13.14 20.68
CA LYS A 33 -19.73 13.09 19.59
C LYS A 33 -19.29 13.92 18.41
N GLU A 34 -19.48 13.35 17.23
CA GLU A 34 -19.26 14.08 15.98
C GLU A 34 -20.37 15.11 15.79
N ARG A 35 -19.98 16.34 15.49
CA ARG A 35 -20.86 17.46 15.23
C ARG A 35 -20.62 18.02 13.84
N GLU A 36 -21.69 18.17 13.08
CA GLU A 36 -21.65 18.79 11.76
C GLU A 36 -21.88 20.30 11.88
N ILE A 37 -20.96 21.07 11.36
CA ILE A 37 -21.06 22.54 11.31
C ILE A 37 -20.92 23.08 9.90
N ALA A 38 -21.44 24.30 9.66
CA ALA A 38 -21.42 25.01 8.39
C ALA A 38 -21.86 24.18 7.18
N PRO A 39 -23.06 23.54 7.19
CA PRO A 39 -23.53 22.77 6.05
C PRO A 39 -23.71 23.63 4.81
N GLN A 40 -23.17 23.19 3.69
CA GLN A 40 -23.33 23.79 2.37
C GLN A 40 -23.94 22.77 1.43
N GLN A 41 -24.76 23.21 0.50
CA GLN A 41 -25.43 22.35 -0.48
C GLN A 41 -25.23 22.89 -1.88
N CYS A 42 -25.10 21.98 -2.82
CA CYS A 42 -25.04 22.26 -4.26
C CYS A 42 -25.78 21.18 -5.01
N THR A 43 -26.60 21.59 -5.98
CA THR A 43 -27.31 20.65 -6.84
C THR A 43 -26.82 20.82 -8.27
N ILE A 44 -26.42 19.71 -8.89
CA ILE A 44 -25.93 19.65 -10.27
C ILE A 44 -26.67 18.58 -11.06
N LYS A 45 -26.63 18.64 -12.38
CA LYS A 45 -27.11 17.55 -13.24
C LYS A 45 -25.94 16.77 -13.77
N SER A 46 -26.04 15.45 -13.76
CA SER A 46 -25.06 14.57 -14.37
C SER A 46 -24.99 14.77 -15.87
N ALA A 47 -23.78 14.65 -16.42
CA ALA A 47 -23.49 14.78 -17.84
C ALA A 47 -22.54 13.65 -18.28
N SER A 48 -22.15 13.63 -19.54
CA SER A 48 -21.09 12.78 -20.08
C SER A 48 -19.69 13.10 -19.50
N GLU A 49 -19.54 14.30 -18.95
CA GLU A 49 -18.34 14.73 -18.23
C GLU A 49 -18.64 14.95 -16.75
N ALA A 50 -17.58 14.97 -15.93
CA ALA A 50 -17.73 15.18 -14.49
C ALA A 50 -18.25 16.59 -14.18
N ALA A 51 -19.45 16.68 -13.60
CA ALA A 51 -20.01 17.92 -13.11
C ALA A 51 -19.38 18.31 -11.75
N THR A 52 -19.15 19.61 -11.53
CA THR A 52 -18.41 20.13 -10.37
C THR A 52 -19.29 21.01 -9.49
N CYS A 53 -19.17 20.85 -8.18
CA CYS A 53 -19.63 21.79 -7.16
C CYS A 53 -18.44 22.51 -6.52
N ARG A 54 -18.63 23.76 -6.17
CA ARG A 54 -17.67 24.52 -5.36
C ARG A 54 -18.28 24.79 -3.99
N PHE A 55 -17.50 24.52 -2.94
CA PHE A 55 -17.84 24.81 -1.57
C PHE A 55 -16.83 25.79 -0.99
N GLU A 56 -17.30 26.73 -0.18
CA GLU A 56 -16.43 27.66 0.55
C GLU A 56 -15.89 26.99 1.80
N THR A 57 -14.58 27.01 1.98
CA THR A 57 -13.91 26.47 3.16
C THR A 57 -13.34 27.61 4.00
N LYS A 58 -14.21 28.36 4.69
CA LYS A 58 -13.82 29.53 5.53
C LYS A 58 -13.03 29.12 6.76
N GLU A 59 -13.25 27.91 7.24
CA GLU A 59 -12.55 27.33 8.38
C GLU A 59 -11.81 26.07 7.93
N GLY A 60 -10.58 25.91 8.39
CA GLY A 60 -9.84 24.67 8.18
C GLY A 60 -10.37 23.56 9.08
N GLY A 61 -10.19 22.33 8.66
CA GLY A 61 -10.62 21.16 9.41
C GLY A 61 -10.99 19.99 8.49
N ARG A 62 -11.66 19.01 9.06
CA ARG A 62 -12.12 17.83 8.34
C ARG A 62 -13.49 18.07 7.73
N TYR A 63 -13.59 18.09 6.43
CA TYR A 63 -14.85 18.21 5.71
C TYR A 63 -15.32 16.84 5.22
N ARG A 64 -16.62 16.58 5.41
CA ARG A 64 -17.31 15.45 4.79
C ARG A 64 -18.14 15.97 3.61
N VAL A 65 -17.90 15.45 2.43
CA VAL A 65 -18.68 15.75 1.24
C VAL A 65 -19.48 14.51 0.85
N THR A 66 -20.79 14.65 0.79
CA THR A 66 -21.73 13.60 0.44
C THR A 66 -22.39 13.96 -0.86
N ALA A 67 -22.38 13.07 -1.84
CA ALA A 67 -23.13 13.19 -3.09
C ALA A 67 -24.27 12.14 -3.11
N SER A 68 -25.51 12.59 -3.32
CA SER A 68 -26.66 11.70 -3.37
C SER A 68 -27.41 11.85 -4.69
N VAL A 69 -27.87 10.73 -5.23
CA VAL A 69 -28.71 10.63 -6.45
C VAL A 69 -29.89 9.73 -6.17
N ILE A 70 -31.01 10.01 -6.80
CA ILE A 70 -32.23 9.19 -6.71
C ILE A 70 -32.52 8.63 -8.11
N ASP A 71 -32.78 7.35 -8.18
CA ASP A 71 -33.14 6.68 -9.44
C ASP A 71 -34.66 6.75 -9.76
N ASP A 72 -35.06 6.19 -10.89
CA ASP A 72 -36.46 6.18 -11.34
C ASP A 72 -37.42 5.33 -10.48
N ARG A 73 -36.86 4.57 -9.53
CA ARG A 73 -37.58 3.77 -8.55
C ARG A 73 -37.53 4.37 -7.14
N GLU A 74 -37.21 5.64 -7.05
CA GLU A 74 -37.04 6.40 -5.78
C GLU A 74 -35.98 5.84 -4.84
N ARG A 75 -35.05 5.01 -5.34
CA ARG A 75 -33.95 4.48 -4.54
C ARG A 75 -32.81 5.50 -4.48
N ARG A 76 -32.41 5.84 -3.27
CA ARG A 76 -31.29 6.75 -3.01
C ARG A 76 -29.99 5.98 -3.04
N ASN A 77 -29.03 6.49 -3.79
CA ASN A 77 -27.63 6.09 -3.74
C ASN A 77 -26.81 7.25 -3.24
N GLU A 78 -25.78 6.96 -2.43
CA GLU A 78 -24.96 7.96 -1.78
C GLU A 78 -23.48 7.57 -1.82
N SER A 79 -22.65 8.55 -2.19
CA SER A 79 -21.19 8.44 -2.12
C SER A 79 -20.65 9.51 -1.18
N GLN A 80 -19.69 9.15 -0.35
CA GLN A 80 -19.11 10.04 0.64
C GLN A 80 -17.59 10.10 0.47
N MET A 81 -17.03 11.28 0.65
CA MET A 81 -15.59 11.50 0.74
C MET A 81 -15.26 12.44 1.89
N THR A 82 -14.08 12.27 2.46
CA THR A 82 -13.56 13.16 3.50
C THR A 82 -12.34 13.91 2.98
N LEU A 83 -12.31 15.22 3.22
CA LEU A 83 -11.23 16.12 2.82
C LEU A 83 -10.71 16.87 4.06
N TRP A 84 -9.41 17.11 4.09
CA TRP A 84 -8.79 17.99 5.06
C TRP A 84 -8.51 19.34 4.41
N VAL A 85 -8.97 20.42 5.08
CA VAL A 85 -8.71 21.79 4.66
C VAL A 85 -7.82 22.43 5.70
N ALA A 86 -6.72 23.01 5.25
CA ALA A 86 -5.78 23.72 6.14
C ALA A 86 -6.38 25.02 6.70
N GLY A 87 -5.87 25.49 7.85
CA GLY A 87 -6.25 26.79 8.45
C GLY A 87 -7.30 26.72 9.58
N GLY A 88 -7.58 25.54 10.14
CA GLY A 88 -8.50 25.42 11.30
C GLY A 88 -7.86 25.66 12.65
N LYS A 89 -8.71 25.84 13.67
CA LYS A 89 -8.31 25.90 15.10
C LYS A 89 -7.74 24.59 15.62
N SER A 90 -8.10 23.47 14.98
CA SER A 90 -7.46 22.17 15.21
C SER A 90 -6.15 22.17 14.47
N GLU A 91 -5.07 22.26 15.22
CA GLU A 91 -3.73 22.11 14.62
C GLU A 91 -3.69 20.80 13.85
N PRO A 92 -3.27 20.80 12.55
CA PRO A 92 -3.05 19.56 11.84
C PRO A 92 -2.08 18.73 12.68
N GLN A 93 -2.31 17.42 12.74
CA GLN A 93 -1.38 16.50 13.41
C GLN A 93 0.01 16.83 12.90
N ARG A 94 0.93 17.19 13.81
CA ARG A 94 2.30 17.59 13.48
C ARG A 94 3.20 16.39 13.21
N ASP A 95 2.61 15.25 13.00
CA ASP A 95 3.32 14.06 12.64
C ASP A 95 3.93 14.25 11.25
N VAL A 96 5.13 13.72 11.07
CA VAL A 96 5.76 13.70 9.75
C VAL A 96 4.91 12.84 8.85
N ALA A 97 4.21 13.47 7.90
CA ALA A 97 3.39 12.74 6.95
C ALA A 97 4.25 11.72 6.20
N GLN A 98 3.81 10.49 6.16
CA GLN A 98 4.42 9.48 5.32
C GLN A 98 4.05 9.78 3.87
N GLU A 99 5.04 10.12 3.07
CA GLU A 99 4.88 10.31 1.64
C GLU A 99 4.90 8.96 0.92
N LYS A 100 4.37 8.92 -0.30
CA LYS A 100 4.32 7.70 -1.10
C LYS A 100 5.51 7.63 -2.05
N VAL A 101 6.17 6.47 -2.10
CA VAL A 101 7.10 6.12 -3.16
C VAL A 101 6.32 5.42 -4.26
N GLU A 102 6.38 5.94 -5.48
CA GLU A 102 5.83 5.24 -6.63
C GLU A 102 6.88 4.32 -7.23
N MET A 103 6.47 3.08 -7.45
CA MET A 103 7.33 2.04 -8.01
C MET A 103 6.69 1.46 -9.27
N VAL A 104 7.44 1.48 -10.37
CA VAL A 104 6.97 0.98 -11.67
C VAL A 104 7.92 -0.11 -12.14
N PRO A 105 7.47 -1.37 -12.22
CA PRO A 105 8.27 -2.46 -12.74
C PRO A 105 8.33 -2.39 -14.27
N ASP A 106 9.42 -2.88 -14.85
CA ASP A 106 9.60 -2.95 -16.32
C ASP A 106 8.72 -4.02 -16.97
N ARG A 107 8.16 -4.95 -16.20
CA ARG A 107 7.26 -6.02 -16.66
C ARG A 107 6.22 -6.35 -15.61
N GLN A 108 5.11 -6.96 -16.03
CA GLN A 108 4.06 -7.44 -15.11
C GLN A 108 4.41 -8.81 -14.50
N GLU A 109 5.12 -9.66 -15.25
CA GLU A 109 5.52 -11.00 -14.84
C GLU A 109 6.97 -11.28 -15.24
N TYR A 110 7.65 -12.10 -14.47
CA TYR A 110 9.05 -12.44 -14.65
C TYR A 110 9.25 -13.96 -14.58
N GLU A 111 10.22 -14.44 -15.31
CA GLU A 111 10.70 -15.79 -15.14
C GLU A 111 11.83 -15.85 -14.11
N SER A 112 11.91 -16.98 -13.42
CA SER A 112 13.06 -17.28 -12.57
C SER A 112 14.38 -17.24 -13.35
N GLY A 113 15.35 -16.51 -12.81
CA GLY A 113 16.65 -16.20 -13.44
C GLY A 113 16.69 -14.85 -14.15
N GLN A 114 15.57 -14.15 -14.30
CA GLN A 114 15.54 -12.78 -14.81
C GLN A 114 15.83 -11.76 -13.71
N THR A 115 16.13 -10.53 -14.12
CA THR A 115 16.30 -9.39 -13.21
C THR A 115 15.19 -8.39 -13.47
N ALA A 116 14.37 -8.12 -12.44
CA ALA A 116 13.38 -7.07 -12.48
C ALA A 116 14.06 -5.69 -12.37
N GLN A 117 13.66 -4.75 -13.21
CA GLN A 117 14.05 -3.36 -13.12
C GLN A 117 12.86 -2.55 -12.64
N ILE A 118 13.00 -1.91 -11.47
CA ILE A 118 11.94 -1.14 -10.84
C ILE A 118 12.35 0.33 -10.84
N LEU A 119 11.60 1.16 -11.53
CA LEU A 119 11.73 2.60 -11.43
C LEU A 119 11.11 3.06 -10.11
N VAL A 120 11.93 3.61 -9.24
CA VAL A 120 11.52 4.23 -7.97
C VAL A 120 11.45 5.73 -8.17
N GLN A 121 10.28 6.32 -7.98
CA GLN A 121 10.07 7.76 -8.01
C GLN A 121 10.07 8.29 -6.58
N ALA A 122 11.08 9.14 -6.28
CA ALA A 122 11.27 9.70 -4.95
C ALA A 122 10.56 11.05 -4.82
N PRO A 123 9.70 11.24 -3.81
CA PRO A 123 9.03 12.52 -3.58
C PRO A 123 9.98 13.60 -3.06
N PHE A 124 11.16 13.22 -2.57
CA PHE A 124 12.24 14.11 -2.13
C PHE A 124 13.62 13.49 -2.39
N PHE A 125 14.60 14.32 -2.62
CA PHE A 125 15.99 13.90 -2.78
C PHE A 125 16.93 15.05 -2.35
N PRO A 126 18.20 14.74 -1.92
CA PRO A 126 18.75 13.40 -1.74
C PRO A 126 18.05 12.62 -0.61
N ALA A 127 18.04 11.30 -0.71
CA ALA A 127 17.43 10.40 0.27
C ALA A 127 18.24 9.11 0.44
N GLU A 128 18.28 8.60 1.67
CA GLU A 128 18.70 7.24 1.95
C GLU A 128 17.51 6.30 1.82
N GLY A 129 17.71 5.18 1.15
CA GLY A 129 16.69 4.17 0.90
C GLY A 129 17.06 2.82 1.47
N ILE A 130 16.04 2.07 1.84
CA ILE A 130 16.13 0.63 2.13
C ILE A 130 15.13 -0.07 1.22
N VAL A 131 15.62 -1.03 0.44
CA VAL A 131 14.77 -2.01 -0.23
C VAL A 131 14.70 -3.25 0.63
N THR A 132 13.48 -3.74 0.85
CA THR A 132 13.19 -4.94 1.64
C THR A 132 12.45 -5.93 0.75
N LEU A 133 13.01 -7.12 0.58
CA LEU A 133 12.34 -8.24 -0.07
C LEU A 133 11.67 -9.11 0.97
N GLN A 134 10.39 -9.42 0.73
CA GLN A 134 9.53 -10.10 1.70
C GLN A 134 8.73 -11.22 1.00
N ARG A 135 8.70 -12.39 1.63
CA ARG A 135 7.91 -13.52 1.18
C ARG A 135 7.77 -14.53 2.32
N SER A 136 6.58 -14.59 2.93
CA SER A 136 6.37 -15.38 4.16
C SER A 136 7.41 -15.06 5.24
N GLY A 137 7.78 -13.78 5.36
CA GLY A 137 8.82 -13.24 6.20
C GLY A 137 9.87 -12.43 5.44
N LEU A 138 10.87 -11.97 6.15
CA LEU A 138 11.98 -11.18 5.61
C LEU A 138 12.93 -12.07 4.79
N VAL A 139 13.13 -11.71 3.52
CA VAL A 139 14.09 -12.38 2.63
C VAL A 139 15.44 -11.68 2.65
N SER A 140 15.46 -10.37 2.39
CA SER A 140 16.68 -9.56 2.40
C SER A 140 16.38 -8.09 2.56
N THR A 141 17.39 -7.33 2.97
CA THR A 141 17.38 -5.87 3.00
C THR A 141 18.66 -5.34 2.38
N GLU A 142 18.56 -4.28 1.59
CA GLU A 142 19.68 -3.59 0.98
C GLU A 142 19.50 -2.08 1.11
N ARG A 143 20.60 -1.36 1.37
CA ARG A 143 20.62 0.12 1.41
C ARG A 143 21.04 0.68 0.06
N PHE A 144 20.44 1.80 -0.30
CA PHE A 144 20.80 2.55 -1.49
C PHE A 144 20.56 4.05 -1.27
N THR A 145 21.17 4.89 -2.12
CA THR A 145 21.01 6.35 -2.05
C THR A 145 20.33 6.86 -3.31
N ILE A 146 19.40 7.78 -3.16
CA ILE A 146 18.75 8.47 -4.27
C ILE A 146 19.23 9.94 -4.28
N ASN A 147 19.84 10.37 -5.38
CA ASN A 147 20.32 11.74 -5.56
C ASN A 147 19.48 12.54 -6.58
N SER A 148 18.48 11.95 -7.17
CA SER A 148 17.57 12.55 -8.16
C SER A 148 16.13 12.13 -7.93
N ALA A 149 15.19 12.67 -8.68
CA ALA A 149 13.76 12.34 -8.56
C ALA A 149 13.44 10.88 -8.86
N SER A 150 14.34 10.13 -9.49
CA SER A 150 14.13 8.72 -9.79
C SER A 150 15.39 7.89 -9.63
N HIS A 151 15.20 6.60 -9.32
CA HIS A 151 16.27 5.61 -9.21
C HIS A 151 15.77 4.27 -9.77
N THR A 152 16.65 3.49 -10.40
CA THR A 152 16.28 2.16 -10.90
C THR A 152 16.92 1.10 -10.00
N LEU A 153 16.07 0.36 -9.31
CA LEU A 153 16.45 -0.84 -8.57
C LEU A 153 16.52 -2.04 -9.52
N LYS A 154 17.50 -2.92 -9.32
CA LYS A 154 17.66 -4.18 -10.06
C LYS A 154 17.57 -5.33 -9.08
N ILE A 155 16.53 -6.13 -9.19
CA ILE A 155 16.26 -7.25 -8.29
C ILE A 155 16.39 -8.56 -9.07
N PRO A 156 17.45 -9.37 -8.82
CA PRO A 156 17.58 -10.68 -9.42
C PRO A 156 16.53 -11.63 -8.83
N LEU A 157 15.77 -12.28 -9.70
CA LEU A 157 14.70 -13.19 -9.32
C LEU A 157 15.17 -14.64 -9.48
N ASN A 158 14.85 -15.48 -8.52
CA ASN A 158 15.24 -16.89 -8.49
C ASN A 158 14.04 -17.82 -8.23
N GLU A 159 14.27 -19.13 -8.31
CA GLU A 159 13.22 -20.15 -8.10
C GLU A 159 12.56 -20.10 -6.71
N ALA A 160 13.26 -19.59 -5.68
CA ALA A 160 12.69 -19.48 -4.34
C ALA A 160 11.60 -18.41 -4.24
N TYR A 161 11.52 -17.51 -5.22
CA TYR A 161 10.52 -16.42 -5.25
C TYR A 161 9.23 -16.80 -5.99
N VAL A 162 9.15 -18.00 -6.58
CA VAL A 162 7.92 -18.49 -7.19
C VAL A 162 6.85 -18.75 -6.14
N PRO A 163 5.59 -18.25 -6.25
CA PRO A 163 5.01 -17.55 -7.41
C PRO A 163 5.13 -16.03 -7.37
N ASN A 164 5.57 -15.42 -6.28
CA ASN A 164 5.71 -13.97 -6.15
C ASN A 164 6.69 -13.58 -5.04
N ILE A 165 7.12 -12.32 -5.07
CA ILE A 165 7.89 -11.68 -4.00
C ILE A 165 7.44 -10.23 -3.83
N HIS A 166 7.31 -9.78 -2.59
CA HIS A 166 7.02 -8.39 -2.27
C HIS A 166 8.31 -7.59 -2.16
N VAL A 167 8.28 -6.41 -2.74
CA VAL A 167 9.37 -5.42 -2.69
C VAL A 167 8.84 -4.19 -1.99
N GLN A 168 9.40 -3.86 -0.86
CA GLN A 168 9.12 -2.62 -0.14
C GLN A 168 10.32 -1.69 -0.24
N VAL A 169 10.06 -0.41 -0.49
CA VAL A 169 11.05 0.65 -0.48
C VAL A 169 10.67 1.68 0.56
N ASP A 170 11.58 1.96 1.49
CA ASP A 170 11.46 3.01 2.47
C ASP A 170 12.55 4.05 2.22
N LEU A 171 12.16 5.33 2.13
CA LEU A 171 13.06 6.46 1.93
C LEU A 171 13.04 7.38 3.14
N VAL A 172 14.23 7.85 3.52
CA VAL A 172 14.44 8.82 4.59
C VAL A 172 15.27 9.98 4.04
N GLY A 173 14.85 11.20 4.31
CA GLY A 173 15.55 12.37 3.81
C GLY A 173 15.02 13.67 4.38
N ALA A 174 15.12 14.73 3.60
CA ALA A 174 14.62 16.05 3.97
C ALA A 174 13.89 16.71 2.80
N ALA A 175 12.67 17.18 3.06
CA ALA A 175 11.84 17.89 2.11
C ALA A 175 11.73 19.38 2.46
N ALA A 176 11.40 20.21 1.47
CA ALA A 176 11.08 21.60 1.69
C ALA A 176 9.85 21.74 2.59
N ARG A 177 9.81 22.83 3.38
CA ARG A 177 8.59 23.22 4.10
C ARG A 177 7.66 23.98 3.15
N THR A 178 6.38 23.75 3.29
CA THR A 178 5.33 24.46 2.56
C THR A 178 4.46 25.25 3.53
N ASP A 179 3.79 26.29 3.02
CA ASP A 179 2.68 26.92 3.75
C ASP A 179 1.37 26.12 3.54
N ASP A 180 0.29 26.58 4.15
CA ASP A 180 -1.03 25.95 4.08
C ASP A 180 -1.61 25.92 2.64
N ALA A 181 -1.12 26.79 1.77
CA ALA A 181 -1.47 26.81 0.35
C ALA A 181 -0.60 25.90 -0.52
N GLY A 182 0.39 25.20 0.09
CA GLY A 182 1.32 24.31 -0.63
C GLY A 182 2.54 25.02 -1.24
N ASN A 183 2.72 26.34 -1.03
CA ASN A 183 3.88 27.07 -1.56
C ASN A 183 5.13 26.79 -0.75
N ILE A 184 6.24 26.55 -1.42
CA ILE A 184 7.53 26.27 -0.78
C ILE A 184 8.06 27.50 -0.04
N LYS A 185 8.43 27.33 1.23
CA LYS A 185 9.08 28.32 2.08
C LYS A 185 10.59 28.14 2.03
N ALA A 186 11.24 28.68 1.00
CA ALA A 186 12.67 28.52 0.79
C ALA A 186 13.57 29.13 1.89
N ASN A 187 13.03 30.07 2.68
CA ASN A 187 13.70 30.71 3.80
C ASN A 187 13.70 29.89 5.09
N LEU A 188 13.03 28.74 5.11
CA LEU A 188 13.00 27.84 6.28
C LEU A 188 13.89 26.62 6.08
N PRO A 189 14.48 26.06 7.16
CA PRO A 189 15.18 24.78 7.11
C PRO A 189 14.25 23.68 6.59
N LYS A 190 14.80 22.73 5.83
CA LYS A 190 14.06 21.55 5.39
C LYS A 190 13.49 20.78 6.59
N ARG A 191 12.37 20.10 6.39
CA ARG A 191 11.79 19.17 7.38
C ARG A 191 12.29 17.76 7.16
N PRO A 192 12.39 16.91 8.19
CA PRO A 192 12.52 15.47 8.00
C PRO A 192 11.40 14.95 7.11
N ALA A 193 11.72 14.02 6.23
CA ALA A 193 10.75 13.43 5.31
C ALA A 193 10.93 11.91 5.23
N PHE A 194 9.81 11.21 5.14
CA PHE A 194 9.74 9.77 4.99
C PHE A 194 8.78 9.42 3.86
N ALA A 195 9.14 8.43 3.07
CA ALA A 195 8.27 7.89 2.04
C ALA A 195 8.37 6.37 2.02
N SER A 196 7.27 5.71 1.70
CA SER A 196 7.22 4.25 1.60
C SER A 196 6.41 3.83 0.38
N GLY A 197 6.81 2.74 -0.24
CA GLY A 197 6.08 2.12 -1.33
C GLY A 197 6.26 0.60 -1.31
N GLU A 198 5.26 -0.11 -1.83
CA GLU A 198 5.26 -1.57 -1.90
C GLU A 198 4.82 -2.02 -3.29
N LEU A 199 5.41 -3.11 -3.76
CA LEU A 199 5.11 -3.72 -5.04
C LEU A 199 5.19 -5.24 -4.91
N ASN A 200 4.25 -5.95 -5.50
CA ASN A 200 4.29 -7.41 -5.63
C ASN A 200 4.76 -7.80 -7.03
N LEU A 201 5.90 -8.47 -7.11
CA LEU A 201 6.45 -9.01 -8.37
C LEU A 201 5.96 -10.44 -8.57
N MET A 202 5.34 -10.67 -9.72
CA MET A 202 4.87 -11.99 -10.11
C MET A 202 5.97 -12.80 -10.75
N VAL A 203 6.18 -14.03 -10.24
CA VAL A 203 7.15 -15.01 -10.78
C VAL A 203 6.41 -16.34 -11.00
N PRO A 204 5.60 -16.44 -12.06
CA PRO A 204 4.76 -17.62 -12.27
C PRO A 204 5.57 -18.92 -12.38
N PRO A 205 5.02 -20.07 -11.97
CA PRO A 205 5.69 -21.37 -12.01
C PRO A 205 5.75 -21.97 -13.42
N LEU A 206 6.08 -21.17 -14.44
CA LEU A 206 6.00 -21.58 -15.85
C LEU A 206 6.85 -22.81 -16.16
N LYS A 207 8.04 -22.89 -15.58
CA LYS A 207 8.97 -24.03 -15.78
C LYS A 207 8.50 -25.32 -15.11
N ARG A 208 7.50 -25.26 -14.25
CA ARG A 208 6.95 -26.41 -13.50
C ARG A 208 5.64 -26.90 -14.09
N LYS A 209 5.16 -26.25 -15.14
CA LYS A 209 3.93 -26.65 -15.85
C LYS A 209 4.21 -27.89 -16.69
N LEU A 210 3.39 -28.92 -16.48
CA LEU A 210 3.32 -30.08 -17.34
C LEU A 210 2.07 -29.98 -18.21
N THR A 211 2.18 -30.39 -19.46
CA THR A 211 1.04 -30.51 -20.37
C THR A 211 0.72 -31.98 -20.52
N VAL A 212 -0.49 -32.36 -20.15
CA VAL A 212 -1.02 -33.73 -20.25
C VAL A 212 -2.11 -33.73 -21.31
N THR A 213 -1.97 -34.59 -22.31
CA THR A 213 -2.98 -34.80 -23.33
C THR A 213 -3.40 -36.26 -23.27
N ALA A 214 -4.66 -36.54 -23.01
CA ALA A 214 -5.25 -37.86 -23.02
C ALA A 214 -6.08 -38.04 -24.32
N THR A 215 -5.76 -39.02 -25.14
CA THR A 215 -6.45 -39.26 -26.39
C THR A 215 -6.97 -40.70 -26.40
N PRO A 216 -8.30 -40.90 -26.29
CA PRO A 216 -8.87 -42.24 -26.43
C PRO A 216 -8.76 -42.69 -27.89
N ARG A 217 -8.44 -43.98 -28.11
CA ARG A 217 -8.41 -44.59 -29.44
C ARG A 217 -9.80 -44.57 -30.07
N ASP A 218 -10.79 -44.97 -29.32
CA ASP A 218 -12.18 -45.02 -29.75
C ASP A 218 -12.97 -43.88 -29.17
N LYS A 219 -13.66 -43.10 -30.02
CA LYS A 219 -14.45 -41.94 -29.60
C LYS A 219 -15.81 -42.30 -29.00
N ALA A 220 -16.28 -43.50 -29.29
CA ALA A 220 -17.53 -44.02 -28.75
C ALA A 220 -17.38 -45.52 -28.54
N LEU A 221 -17.90 -46.04 -27.45
CA LEU A 221 -17.88 -47.46 -27.11
C LEU A 221 -19.28 -47.90 -26.67
N GLU A 222 -19.59 -49.16 -26.98
CA GLU A 222 -20.78 -49.79 -26.35
C GLU A 222 -20.48 -50.14 -24.89
N PRO A 223 -21.51 -50.22 -24.04
CA PRO A 223 -21.37 -50.67 -22.66
C PRO A 223 -20.61 -52.02 -22.55
N GLY A 224 -19.53 -52.07 -21.81
CA GLY A 224 -18.66 -53.25 -21.71
C GLY A 224 -17.57 -53.32 -22.75
N GLY A 225 -17.43 -52.37 -23.66
CA GLY A 225 -16.33 -52.28 -24.63
C GLY A 225 -15.01 -51.83 -23.96
N GLU A 226 -13.89 -52.28 -24.55
CA GLU A 226 -12.55 -51.95 -24.13
C GLU A 226 -11.91 -50.94 -25.08
N THR A 227 -11.19 -49.96 -24.55
CA THR A 227 -10.39 -49.03 -25.36
C THR A 227 -9.03 -48.77 -24.72
N THR A 228 -8.16 -48.14 -25.48
CA THR A 228 -6.86 -47.67 -25.01
C THR A 228 -6.85 -46.14 -25.00
N VAL A 229 -6.29 -45.53 -23.96
CA VAL A 229 -6.08 -44.10 -23.89
C VAL A 229 -4.59 -43.82 -23.95
N ASP A 230 -4.19 -43.11 -25.01
CA ASP A 230 -2.81 -42.65 -25.17
C ASP A 230 -2.63 -41.37 -24.36
N VAL A 231 -1.61 -41.36 -23.48
CA VAL A 231 -1.28 -40.21 -22.64
C VAL A 231 0.06 -39.64 -23.08
N ASP A 232 0.05 -38.42 -23.59
CA ASP A 232 1.24 -37.65 -23.91
C ASP A 232 1.51 -36.63 -22.83
N LEU A 233 2.68 -36.70 -22.20
CA LEU A 233 3.12 -35.81 -21.14
C LEU A 233 4.34 -35.02 -21.63
N ARG A 234 4.24 -33.69 -21.56
CA ARG A 234 5.31 -32.77 -21.94
C ARG A 234 5.65 -31.79 -20.82
N ASP A 235 6.93 -31.44 -20.74
CA ASP A 235 7.41 -30.36 -19.89
C ASP A 235 7.04 -28.97 -20.45
N ALA A 236 7.43 -27.92 -19.75
CA ALA A 236 7.18 -26.52 -20.14
C ALA A 236 7.91 -26.13 -21.46
N ALA A 237 8.96 -26.87 -21.86
CA ALA A 237 9.68 -26.69 -23.12
C ALA A 237 9.10 -27.53 -24.25
N GLY A 238 8.02 -28.28 -24.00
CA GLY A 238 7.38 -29.18 -24.99
C GLY A 238 8.08 -30.50 -25.19
N LYS A 239 9.10 -30.85 -24.38
CA LYS A 239 9.81 -32.14 -24.48
C LYS A 239 8.98 -33.22 -23.77
N PRO A 240 8.94 -34.46 -24.37
CA PRO A 240 8.33 -35.59 -23.70
C PRO A 240 9.01 -35.90 -22.35
N VAL A 241 8.22 -36.23 -21.36
CA VAL A 241 8.68 -36.59 -20.01
C VAL A 241 8.58 -38.12 -19.87
N ALA A 242 9.72 -38.78 -19.77
CA ALA A 242 9.78 -40.21 -19.55
C ALA A 242 9.78 -40.56 -18.05
N GLY A 243 9.19 -41.72 -17.72
CA GLY A 243 9.20 -42.23 -16.35
C GLY A 243 8.36 -41.45 -15.34
N ALA A 244 7.44 -40.60 -15.81
CA ALA A 244 6.52 -39.89 -14.95
C ALA A 244 5.41 -40.81 -14.43
N GLU A 245 4.96 -40.55 -13.20
CA GLU A 245 3.79 -41.19 -12.62
C GLU A 245 2.53 -40.43 -13.05
N VAL A 246 1.55 -41.16 -13.62
CA VAL A 246 0.29 -40.58 -14.10
C VAL A 246 -0.87 -41.25 -13.41
N ALA A 247 -1.73 -40.47 -12.78
CA ALA A 247 -3.02 -40.96 -12.28
C ALA A 247 -4.07 -40.85 -13.38
N VAL A 248 -4.72 -41.96 -13.73
CA VAL A 248 -5.81 -42.00 -14.69
C VAL A 248 -7.13 -42.20 -13.96
N VAL A 249 -8.06 -41.28 -14.11
CA VAL A 249 -9.39 -41.33 -13.53
C VAL A 249 -10.41 -41.28 -14.64
N VAL A 250 -11.25 -42.29 -14.74
CA VAL A 250 -12.36 -42.38 -15.70
C VAL A 250 -13.67 -42.14 -14.94
N VAL A 251 -14.43 -41.17 -15.36
CA VAL A 251 -15.70 -40.77 -14.69
C VAL A 251 -16.77 -40.62 -15.76
N ASP A 252 -17.98 -41.09 -15.46
CA ASP A 252 -19.14 -40.88 -16.30
C ASP A 252 -19.52 -39.39 -16.36
N GLU A 253 -19.79 -38.87 -17.56
CA GLU A 253 -20.14 -37.48 -17.78
C GLU A 253 -21.41 -37.05 -17.02
N SER A 254 -22.40 -37.94 -16.88
CA SER A 254 -23.61 -37.67 -16.12
C SER A 254 -23.33 -37.45 -14.63
N VAL A 255 -22.38 -38.15 -14.06
CA VAL A 255 -21.94 -37.92 -12.67
C VAL A 255 -21.25 -36.57 -12.52
N LEU A 256 -20.41 -36.17 -13.48
CA LEU A 256 -19.78 -34.84 -13.49
C LEU A 256 -20.83 -33.72 -13.60
N ALA A 257 -21.81 -33.88 -14.48
CA ALA A 257 -22.91 -32.93 -14.67
C ALA A 257 -23.79 -32.76 -13.40
N LEU A 258 -24.09 -33.87 -12.73
CA LEU A 258 -24.90 -33.85 -11.50
C LEU A 258 -24.15 -33.28 -10.29
N SER A 259 -22.83 -33.58 -10.18
CA SER A 259 -22.01 -33.15 -9.06
C SER A 259 -21.44 -31.75 -9.24
N ASN A 260 -21.49 -31.19 -10.45
CA ASN A 260 -20.80 -29.96 -10.85
C ASN A 260 -19.29 -29.98 -10.49
N TYR A 261 -18.70 -31.16 -10.43
CA TYR A 261 -17.30 -31.34 -10.09
C TYR A 261 -16.40 -30.78 -11.19
N LYS A 262 -15.44 -29.95 -10.77
CA LYS A 262 -14.38 -29.44 -11.65
C LYS A 262 -13.04 -29.78 -11.02
N LEU A 263 -12.16 -30.37 -11.80
CA LEU A 263 -10.79 -30.61 -11.34
C LEU A 263 -10.10 -29.25 -11.10
N ALA A 264 -9.65 -29.06 -9.85
CA ALA A 264 -8.91 -27.85 -9.52
C ALA A 264 -7.58 -27.80 -10.30
N ASP A 265 -7.17 -26.58 -10.70
CA ASP A 265 -5.85 -26.37 -11.28
C ASP A 265 -4.77 -26.63 -10.23
N PRO A 266 -3.92 -27.66 -10.39
CA PRO A 266 -2.85 -27.96 -9.43
C PRO A 266 -1.88 -26.80 -9.25
N LEU A 267 -1.58 -26.04 -10.34
CA LEU A 267 -0.67 -24.89 -10.25
C LEU A 267 -1.24 -23.80 -9.36
N ALA A 268 -2.51 -23.45 -9.52
CA ALA A 268 -3.16 -22.47 -8.66
C ALA A 268 -3.26 -22.94 -7.20
N THR A 269 -3.41 -24.25 -6.98
CA THR A 269 -3.51 -24.85 -5.64
C THR A 269 -2.17 -24.84 -4.90
N PHE A 270 -1.08 -25.24 -5.56
CA PHE A 270 0.23 -25.38 -4.92
C PHE A 270 1.07 -24.10 -4.97
N TYR A 271 0.83 -23.24 -5.97
CA TYR A 271 1.57 -21.99 -6.18
C TYR A 271 0.67 -20.77 -5.95
N TYR A 272 -0.10 -20.76 -4.85
CA TYR A 272 -0.86 -19.58 -4.44
C TYR A 272 0.09 -18.45 -4.00
N GLN A 273 -0.36 -17.21 -4.16
CA GLN A 273 0.43 -16.03 -3.79
C GLN A 273 0.77 -16.04 -2.29
N ARG A 274 2.02 -15.75 -1.98
CA ARG A 274 2.53 -15.62 -0.62
C ARG A 274 2.47 -14.17 -0.19
N GLY A 275 2.06 -13.93 1.07
CA GLY A 275 2.15 -12.63 1.71
C GLY A 275 3.59 -12.23 2.04
N GLY A 276 3.81 -10.96 2.30
CA GLY A 276 5.10 -10.46 2.81
C GLY A 276 5.34 -10.91 4.25
N ASP A 277 4.29 -10.91 5.08
CA ASP A 277 4.28 -11.33 6.49
C ASP A 277 5.35 -10.61 7.34
N VAL A 278 5.62 -9.34 7.02
CA VAL A 278 6.56 -8.47 7.73
C VAL A 278 5.83 -7.23 8.21
N SER A 279 6.01 -6.89 9.47
CA SER A 279 5.51 -5.65 10.05
C SER A 279 6.66 -4.68 10.32
N ASN A 280 6.49 -3.43 9.87
CA ASN A 280 7.47 -2.38 10.07
C ASN A 280 7.07 -1.45 11.20
N HIS A 281 7.93 -1.31 12.22
CA HIS A 281 7.74 -0.39 13.34
C HIS A 281 8.76 0.76 13.26
N HIS A 282 8.44 1.80 12.53
CA HIS A 282 9.39 2.88 12.22
C HIS A 282 9.51 3.95 13.30
N LEU A 283 8.67 3.97 14.33
CA LEU A 283 8.62 5.00 15.37
C LEU A 283 8.51 6.45 14.84
N ARG A 284 8.07 6.63 13.60
CA ARG A 284 7.97 7.94 12.92
C ARG A 284 6.94 8.84 13.60
N GLN A 285 5.93 8.26 14.20
CA GLN A 285 4.92 8.95 15.01
C GLN A 285 5.49 9.69 16.22
N ASN A 286 6.72 9.34 16.63
CA ASN A 286 7.40 10.00 17.74
C ASN A 286 8.22 11.21 17.30
N VAL A 287 8.30 11.50 16.00
CA VAL A 287 9.02 12.65 15.45
C VAL A 287 8.10 13.87 15.46
N VAL A 288 8.36 14.80 16.35
CA VAL A 288 7.63 16.08 16.45
C VAL A 288 8.33 17.15 15.61
N LEU A 289 7.61 17.76 14.68
CA LEU A 289 8.14 18.84 13.86
C LEU A 289 8.10 20.17 14.63
N ALA A 290 9.19 20.96 14.52
CA ALA A 290 9.21 22.33 15.02
C ALA A 290 8.18 23.20 14.28
N ARG A 291 7.54 24.14 15.00
CA ARG A 291 6.61 25.11 14.42
C ARG A 291 7.34 26.05 13.46
N PRO A 292 6.79 26.40 12.28
CA PRO A 292 7.40 27.39 11.40
C PRO A 292 7.69 28.72 12.09
N GLU A 293 6.76 29.19 12.94
CA GLU A 293 6.91 30.45 13.69
C GLU A 293 8.09 30.41 14.65
N SER A 294 8.29 29.29 15.37
CA SER A 294 9.43 29.14 16.28
C SER A 294 10.75 29.08 15.54
N LEU A 295 10.77 28.51 14.34
CA LEU A 295 11.95 28.49 13.48
C LEU A 295 12.28 29.88 12.92
N ILE A 296 11.27 30.67 12.54
CA ILE A 296 11.44 32.05 12.09
C ILE A 296 11.98 32.92 13.23
N ALA A 297 11.43 32.79 14.45
CA ALA A 297 11.93 33.50 15.62
C ALA A 297 13.40 33.18 15.92
N GLN A 298 13.80 31.89 15.86
CA GLN A 298 15.19 31.47 16.05
C GLN A 298 16.14 32.00 14.96
N LEU A 299 15.68 32.13 13.72
CA LEU A 299 16.48 32.70 12.64
C LEU A 299 16.64 34.20 12.79
N GLN A 300 15.59 34.91 13.26
CA GLN A 300 15.65 36.35 13.52
C GLN A 300 16.58 36.68 14.71
N ASP A 301 16.56 35.89 15.78
CA ASP A 301 17.49 36.05 16.92
C ASP A 301 18.95 35.83 16.53
N LYS A 302 19.25 34.94 15.58
CA LYS A 302 20.60 34.71 15.05
C LYS A 302 21.13 35.87 14.19
N VAL A 303 20.26 36.68 13.63
CA VAL A 303 20.63 37.83 12.80
C VAL A 303 20.86 39.09 13.65
N SER A 304 20.41 39.11 14.91
CA SER A 304 20.64 40.22 15.85
C SER A 304 22.01 40.04 16.52
N PRO A 305 23.04 40.88 16.22
CA PRO A 305 24.37 40.74 16.84
C PRO A 305 24.29 41.18 18.31
N GLY A 306 24.31 40.21 19.24
CA GLY A 306 24.48 40.54 20.64
C GLY A 306 23.84 39.64 21.70
N ARG A 307 23.34 38.44 21.37
CA ARG A 307 22.89 37.51 22.42
C ARG A 307 23.45 36.12 22.21
N GLU A 308 24.36 35.74 23.11
CA GLU A 308 24.90 34.36 23.14
C GLU A 308 23.78 33.36 23.44
N LEU A 309 23.37 32.58 22.43
CA LEU A 309 22.30 31.59 22.49
C LEU A 309 22.85 30.17 22.70
N PHE A 310 23.85 30.00 23.58
CA PHE A 310 24.37 28.68 23.92
C PHE A 310 23.71 28.04 25.16
N GLY A 311 22.72 28.69 25.79
CA GLY A 311 22.18 28.27 27.10
C GLY A 311 20.88 27.48 27.09
N VAL A 312 20.08 27.51 26.04
CA VAL A 312 18.69 27.01 26.10
C VAL A 312 18.47 25.65 25.41
N ILE A 313 19.20 25.35 24.36
CA ILE A 313 19.05 24.04 23.68
C ILE A 313 19.70 22.88 24.45
N ALA A 314 20.66 23.17 25.31
CA ALA A 314 21.39 22.15 26.09
C ALA A 314 20.67 21.70 27.38
N ARG A 315 19.60 22.39 27.83
CA ARG A 315 18.94 22.04 29.10
C ARG A 315 17.71 21.14 28.94
N ASP A 316 16.99 21.19 27.83
CA ASP A 316 15.82 20.32 27.62
C ASP A 316 16.16 18.97 26.98
N SER A 317 17.34 18.83 26.36
CA SER A 317 17.77 17.55 25.78
C SER A 317 18.53 16.64 26.75
N LEU A 318 18.82 17.10 27.98
CA LEU A 318 19.57 16.33 28.98
C LEU A 318 18.70 15.68 30.07
N ALA A 319 17.38 15.71 29.94
CA ALA A 319 16.46 15.05 30.89
C ALA A 319 16.09 13.61 30.52
N MET A 320 16.67 13.04 29.47
CA MET A 320 16.62 11.59 29.25
C MET A 320 17.80 10.95 29.94
N ALA A 321 17.51 10.17 30.99
CA ALA A 321 18.51 9.30 31.62
C ALA A 321 19.17 8.41 30.56
N PRO A 322 20.51 8.24 30.58
CA PRO A 322 21.18 7.36 29.66
C PRO A 322 20.62 5.92 29.81
N PRO A 323 20.46 5.17 28.73
CA PRO A 323 20.06 3.77 28.83
C PRO A 323 21.06 3.01 29.69
N ALA A 324 20.55 2.21 30.61
CA ALA A 324 21.37 1.38 31.48
C ALA A 324 22.34 0.52 30.62
N PRO A 325 23.60 0.37 31.01
CA PRO A 325 24.56 -0.41 30.23
C PRO A 325 24.09 -1.86 30.10
N MET A 326 24.18 -2.41 28.89
CA MET A 326 23.71 -3.79 28.54
C MET A 326 24.36 -4.94 29.35
N ALA A 327 25.23 -4.66 30.31
CA ALA A 327 25.84 -5.63 31.19
C ALA A 327 24.87 -6.22 32.22
N THR A 328 23.84 -5.48 32.65
CA THR A 328 22.90 -5.93 33.69
C THR A 328 21.88 -6.95 33.17
N LEU A 329 21.50 -6.89 31.89
CA LEU A 329 20.55 -7.86 31.28
C LEU A 329 21.16 -9.26 31.11
N ARG A 330 22.48 -9.39 31.10
CA ARG A 330 23.16 -10.69 30.96
C ARG A 330 23.30 -11.44 32.29
N GLU A 331 23.29 -10.74 33.40
CA GLU A 331 23.34 -11.36 34.76
C GLU A 331 21.94 -11.78 35.21
N GLU A 332 20.90 -11.02 34.92
CA GLU A 332 19.52 -11.42 35.25
C GLU A 332 19.05 -12.63 34.43
N ALA A 333 19.43 -12.73 33.15
CA ALA A 333 19.17 -13.91 32.33
C ALA A 333 19.90 -15.17 32.82
N LYS A 334 21.11 -15.03 33.39
CA LYS A 334 21.84 -16.15 34.01
C LYS A 334 21.24 -16.60 35.32
N ALA A 335 20.69 -15.69 36.13
CA ALA A 335 20.03 -16.00 37.37
C ALA A 335 18.72 -16.77 37.14
N MET A 336 17.98 -16.42 36.06
CA MET A 336 16.71 -17.10 35.71
C MET A 336 16.91 -18.53 35.21
N ILE A 337 18.03 -18.84 34.55
CA ILE A 337 18.36 -20.16 34.03
C ILE A 337 18.81 -21.11 35.16
N LEU A 338 19.38 -20.57 36.25
CA LEU A 338 19.85 -21.37 37.40
C LEU A 338 18.78 -21.62 38.45
N SER A 339 17.59 -21.03 38.36
CA SER A 339 16.46 -21.28 39.28
C SER A 339 15.40 -22.24 38.74
N SER A 340 15.59 -22.84 37.56
CA SER A 340 14.66 -23.78 36.91
C SER A 340 15.23 -25.20 36.73
N ASN A 341 16.13 -25.63 37.63
CA ASN A 341 16.52 -27.04 37.79
C ASN A 341 16.21 -27.53 39.18
#